data_07bf6ba17953cea11c18ad315be0a3ed
#
_entry.id   07bf6ba17953cea11c18ad315be0a3ed
#
_cell.length_a   1.000
_cell.length_b   1.000
_cell.length_c   1.000
_cell.angle_alpha   90.00
_cell.angle_beta   90.00
_cell.angle_gamma   90.00
#
_symmetry.space_group_name_H-M   'P 1'
#
loop_
_entity.id
_entity.type
_entity.pdbx_description
1 polymer ?
#
loop_
_entity_poly.entity_id
_entity_poly.type
_entity_poly.pdbx_seq_one_letter_code
_entity_poly.pdbx_strand_id
1 'polypeptide(L)'
;MTIREPHAKGIAERAWHALSVEETLAMLDGNQAQGLAHAEAARRLEAVGLNVLPKHAGPSAFIRLLQQFHNPLIYVMLAGGVIMLLLPKHLIDAILIFAVVLANVIVGYLQESRAQAAIDALSKLITFETTVLRDGLAQRIDASLLVPGDLVVLHAGDRVPADLRFVRIRELQVDESMLTGESLPVAKALTAQTRETPLADRISLGFSGTLVTAGQATGIVVATGADTELGHLSHLIAEAETLATPLTIKISKFSVLLTRVILGVALLTFLLGMLRHRDFDTIFVTAVTLAVAVIPEGLPAAVTIILAIGVTRMARRHAVIRKLPAVETLGSTSVICSDKTGTLTKNEMTVTELCAGGLRYHVTGVGYAPQGTIMRDGRQILHLATEQALEQCLRAGVLCNDSRLEEEDEDWRVVGDPTEGALLTAAAKAGIAAGTLRDQMPPLDVIPFESERQYMATLHADGDAGAVVYAKGAVERLLTLCHAMLLADGTVVALDAAHVRAEAEAMAADGLRVLAFALRRLDKTATTLHAADLEHAMVFVGLQGMIDPPRWQACTAAIASGTL
;
A
#
# COMPACT_ATOMS: atom_id res chain seq x y z
N MET A 1 -25.99 -19.62 -10.32
CA MET A 1 -25.89 -20.29 -9.00
C MET A 1 -25.20 -21.62 -9.26
N THR A 2 -23.86 -21.60 -9.30
CA THR A 2 -23.02 -22.78 -9.57
C THR A 2 -22.78 -23.47 -8.22
N ILE A 3 -23.19 -24.72 -8.14
CA ILE A 3 -23.00 -25.57 -6.96
C ILE A 3 -21.49 -25.79 -6.81
N ARG A 4 -20.85 -25.11 -5.85
CA ARG A 4 -19.47 -25.39 -5.43
C ARG A 4 -19.46 -26.77 -4.77
N GLU A 5 -18.64 -27.69 -5.29
CA GLU A 5 -18.48 -29.01 -4.71
C GLU A 5 -17.98 -28.90 -3.25
N PRO A 6 -18.39 -29.82 -2.35
CA PRO A 6 -18.07 -29.75 -0.92
C PRO A 6 -16.56 -29.79 -0.59
N HIS A 7 -15.70 -30.20 -1.52
CA HIS A 7 -14.24 -30.21 -1.36
C HIS A 7 -13.63 -28.80 -1.31
N ALA A 8 -14.12 -27.84 -2.08
CA ALA A 8 -13.57 -26.49 -2.12
C ALA A 8 -13.83 -25.67 -0.85
N LYS A 9 -15.02 -25.84 -0.22
CA LYS A 9 -15.35 -25.15 1.04
C LYS A 9 -14.52 -25.62 2.23
N GLY A 10 -14.08 -26.87 2.25
CA GLY A 10 -13.30 -27.43 3.36
C GLY A 10 -11.82 -27.01 3.34
N ILE A 11 -11.31 -26.46 2.23
CA ILE A 11 -9.91 -26.01 2.08
C ILE A 11 -9.76 -24.59 2.63
N ALA A 12 -10.69 -23.68 2.35
CA ALA A 12 -10.61 -22.27 2.70
C ALA A 12 -10.74 -21.98 4.22
N GLU A 13 -11.43 -22.83 4.98
CA GLU A 13 -11.68 -22.60 6.42
C GLU A 13 -10.63 -23.24 7.35
N ARG A 14 -9.53 -23.79 6.82
CA ARG A 14 -8.53 -24.49 7.62
C ARG A 14 -7.47 -23.54 8.18
N ALA A 15 -7.02 -23.82 9.40
CA ALA A 15 -5.90 -23.13 10.03
C ALA A 15 -4.56 -23.65 9.46
N TRP A 16 -4.22 -23.26 8.25
CA TRP A 16 -3.02 -23.71 7.53
C TRP A 16 -1.71 -23.40 8.26
N HIS A 17 -1.68 -22.33 9.05
CA HIS A 17 -0.54 -21.97 9.91
C HIS A 17 -0.29 -22.98 11.03
N ALA A 18 -1.31 -23.76 11.40
CA ALA A 18 -1.20 -24.76 12.44
C ALA A 18 -0.77 -26.14 11.92
N LEU A 19 -0.65 -26.31 10.60
CA LEU A 19 -0.22 -27.56 9.98
C LEU A 19 1.29 -27.53 9.69
N SER A 20 1.94 -28.69 9.77
CA SER A 20 3.32 -28.86 9.29
C SER A 20 3.38 -28.74 7.76
N VAL A 21 4.59 -28.61 7.23
CA VAL A 21 4.82 -28.58 5.77
C VAL A 21 4.35 -29.87 5.12
N GLU A 22 4.66 -31.01 5.74
CA GLU A 22 4.34 -32.36 5.25
C GLU A 22 2.82 -32.59 5.24
N GLU A 23 2.12 -32.19 6.30
CA GLU A 23 0.65 -32.29 6.39
C GLU A 23 -0.02 -31.42 5.31
N THR A 24 0.49 -30.20 5.10
CA THR A 24 -0.06 -29.29 4.09
C THR A 24 0.12 -29.85 2.68
N LEU A 25 1.33 -30.34 2.36
CA LEU A 25 1.62 -30.98 1.07
C LEU A 25 0.75 -32.21 0.83
N ALA A 26 0.60 -33.07 1.85
CA ALA A 26 -0.23 -34.27 1.74
C ALA A 26 -1.72 -33.95 1.50
N MET A 27 -2.24 -32.89 2.15
CA MET A 27 -3.64 -32.48 2.00
C MET A 27 -3.95 -31.85 0.63
N LEU A 28 -2.97 -31.24 -0.01
CA LEU A 28 -3.14 -30.58 -1.31
C LEU A 28 -2.59 -31.41 -2.48
N ASP A 29 -2.21 -32.68 -2.22
CA ASP A 29 -1.53 -33.56 -3.18
C ASP A 29 -0.30 -32.88 -3.83
N GLY A 30 0.41 -32.06 -3.02
CA GLY A 30 1.55 -31.28 -3.47
C GLY A 30 2.82 -32.11 -3.52
N ASN A 31 3.59 -31.96 -4.59
CA ASN A 31 4.92 -32.56 -4.71
C ASN A 31 5.97 -31.44 -4.74
N GLN A 32 6.80 -31.36 -3.71
CA GLN A 32 7.79 -30.28 -3.54
C GLN A 32 8.84 -30.25 -4.68
N ALA A 33 9.12 -31.37 -5.32
CA ALA A 33 10.13 -31.46 -6.39
C ALA A 33 9.55 -31.23 -7.78
N GLN A 34 8.30 -31.63 -8.02
CA GLN A 34 7.67 -31.57 -9.34
C GLN A 34 6.56 -30.53 -9.45
N GLY A 35 6.03 -30.03 -8.32
CA GLY A 35 4.84 -29.19 -8.31
C GLY A 35 3.59 -29.95 -8.76
N LEU A 36 2.57 -29.22 -9.17
CA LEU A 36 1.33 -29.76 -9.76
C LEU A 36 1.54 -30.12 -11.23
N ALA A 37 0.88 -31.19 -11.66
CA ALA A 37 0.80 -31.49 -13.10
C ALA A 37 -0.12 -30.47 -13.80
N HIS A 38 0.19 -30.08 -15.04
CA HIS A 38 -0.59 -29.12 -15.83
C HIS A 38 -2.07 -29.52 -15.95
N ALA A 39 -2.34 -30.81 -16.20
CA ALA A 39 -3.70 -31.33 -16.31
C ALA A 39 -4.49 -31.19 -15.01
N GLU A 40 -3.84 -31.40 -13.86
CA GLU A 40 -4.45 -31.24 -12.55
C GLU A 40 -4.71 -29.77 -12.22
N ALA A 41 -3.76 -28.88 -12.54
CA ALA A 41 -3.94 -27.44 -12.38
C ALA A 41 -5.12 -26.93 -13.22
N ALA A 42 -5.27 -27.38 -14.46
CA ALA A 42 -6.41 -27.03 -15.31
C ALA A 42 -7.75 -27.51 -14.72
N ARG A 43 -7.79 -28.74 -14.21
CA ARG A 43 -8.98 -29.30 -13.56
C ARG A 43 -9.38 -28.51 -12.30
N ARG A 44 -8.38 -28.15 -11.46
CA ARG A 44 -8.61 -27.33 -10.25
C ARG A 44 -9.07 -25.92 -10.62
N LEU A 45 -8.54 -25.35 -11.70
CA LEU A 45 -8.96 -24.03 -12.17
C LEU A 45 -10.43 -24.01 -12.61
N GLU A 46 -10.91 -25.07 -13.26
CA GLU A 46 -12.33 -25.22 -13.62
C GLU A 46 -13.23 -25.35 -12.37
N ALA A 47 -12.74 -26.02 -11.32
CA ALA A 47 -13.52 -26.24 -10.10
C ALA A 47 -13.52 -25.02 -9.17
N VAL A 48 -12.39 -24.36 -8.96
CA VAL A 48 -12.20 -23.26 -8.00
C VAL A 48 -12.45 -21.89 -8.66
N GLY A 49 -12.13 -21.76 -9.95
CA GLY A 49 -12.18 -20.50 -10.70
C GLY A 49 -10.87 -19.72 -10.63
N LEU A 50 -10.87 -18.54 -11.23
CA LEU A 50 -9.70 -17.68 -11.32
C LEU A 50 -9.31 -17.09 -9.96
N ASN A 51 -8.01 -16.96 -9.71
CA ASN A 51 -7.45 -16.23 -8.56
C ASN A 51 -7.58 -14.72 -8.79
N VAL A 52 -8.78 -14.21 -8.66
CA VAL A 52 -9.10 -12.79 -8.74
C VAL A 52 -10.00 -12.41 -7.56
N LEU A 53 -9.75 -11.24 -6.98
CA LEU A 53 -10.64 -10.73 -5.95
C LEU A 53 -12.05 -10.58 -6.50
N PRO A 54 -13.09 -10.95 -5.73
CA PRO A 54 -14.45 -10.86 -6.19
C PRO A 54 -14.76 -9.41 -6.57
N LYS A 55 -14.93 -9.15 -7.86
CA LYS A 55 -15.52 -7.89 -8.31
C LYS A 55 -16.97 -7.93 -7.85
N HIS A 56 -17.38 -6.94 -7.06
CA HIS A 56 -18.81 -6.75 -6.81
C HIS A 56 -19.44 -6.63 -8.18
N ALA A 57 -20.20 -7.65 -8.57
CA ALA A 57 -21.09 -7.54 -9.71
C ALA A 57 -22.04 -6.41 -9.36
N GLY A 58 -21.83 -5.25 -9.94
CA GLY A 58 -22.80 -4.15 -9.85
C GLY A 58 -24.19 -4.67 -10.23
N PRO A 59 -25.27 -3.96 -9.87
CA PRO A 59 -26.63 -4.39 -10.19
C PRO A 59 -26.71 -4.74 -11.69
N SER A 60 -27.46 -5.79 -12.02
CA SER A 60 -27.62 -6.23 -13.42
C SER A 60 -28.12 -5.08 -14.28
N ALA A 61 -27.87 -5.13 -15.59
CA ALA A 61 -28.31 -4.09 -16.54
C ALA A 61 -29.81 -3.78 -16.40
N PHE A 62 -30.63 -4.81 -16.14
CA PHE A 62 -32.07 -4.67 -15.92
C PHE A 62 -32.37 -3.95 -14.58
N ILE A 63 -31.70 -4.27 -13.51
CA ILE A 63 -31.89 -3.59 -12.22
C ILE A 63 -31.47 -2.13 -12.32
N ARG A 64 -30.35 -1.82 -13.00
CA ARG A 64 -29.90 -0.44 -13.25
C ARG A 64 -30.93 0.35 -14.06
N LEU A 65 -31.54 -0.27 -15.05
CA LEU A 65 -32.63 0.35 -15.81
C LEU A 65 -33.84 0.62 -14.91
N LEU A 66 -34.24 -0.32 -14.06
CA LEU A 66 -35.35 -0.14 -13.12
C LEU A 66 -35.06 0.94 -12.07
N GLN A 67 -33.83 1.06 -11.62
CA GLN A 67 -33.40 2.10 -10.66
C GLN A 67 -33.57 3.52 -11.23
N GLN A 68 -33.51 3.69 -12.57
CA GLN A 68 -33.78 4.99 -13.19
C GLN A 68 -35.22 5.47 -12.97
N PHE A 69 -36.17 4.54 -12.78
CA PHE A 69 -37.56 4.90 -12.44
C PHE A 69 -37.70 5.34 -10.98
N HIS A 70 -36.73 5.07 -10.10
CA HIS A 70 -36.82 5.39 -8.67
C HIS A 70 -36.46 6.87 -8.41
N ASN A 71 -37.25 7.77 -8.97
CA ASN A 71 -37.12 9.21 -8.83
C ASN A 71 -38.51 9.82 -8.53
N PRO A 72 -38.66 10.66 -7.48
CA PRO A 72 -39.92 11.32 -7.12
C PRO A 72 -40.55 12.09 -8.30
N LEU A 73 -39.74 12.71 -9.13
CA LEU A 73 -40.23 13.47 -10.30
C LEU A 73 -40.81 12.55 -11.38
N ILE A 74 -40.18 11.39 -11.63
CA ILE A 74 -40.71 10.38 -12.57
C ILE A 74 -42.01 9.79 -12.05
N TYR A 75 -42.17 9.62 -10.74
CA TYR A 75 -43.43 9.14 -10.18
C TYR A 75 -44.59 10.11 -10.44
N VAL A 76 -44.35 11.43 -10.35
CA VAL A 76 -45.36 12.44 -10.70
C VAL A 76 -45.74 12.34 -12.17
N MET A 77 -44.77 12.17 -13.08
CA MET A 77 -45.01 12.00 -14.51
C MET A 77 -45.80 10.72 -14.80
N LEU A 78 -45.39 9.59 -14.19
CA LEU A 78 -46.11 8.31 -14.36
C LEU A 78 -47.55 8.40 -13.85
N ALA A 79 -47.75 9.00 -12.68
CA ALA A 79 -49.10 9.20 -12.13
C ALA A 79 -49.95 10.08 -13.06
N GLY A 80 -49.39 11.20 -13.55
CA GLY A 80 -50.03 12.07 -14.52
C GLY A 80 -50.40 11.35 -15.82
N GLY A 81 -49.43 10.56 -16.37
CA GLY A 81 -49.67 9.76 -17.58
C GLY A 81 -50.75 8.71 -17.41
N VAL A 82 -50.78 8.01 -16.26
CA VAL A 82 -51.85 7.04 -15.96
C VAL A 82 -53.20 7.72 -15.86
N ILE A 83 -53.32 8.86 -15.20
CA ILE A 83 -54.58 9.59 -15.10
C ILE A 83 -55.04 10.07 -16.48
N MET A 84 -54.10 10.62 -17.32
CA MET A 84 -54.44 11.01 -18.69
C MET A 84 -54.93 9.84 -19.55
N LEU A 85 -54.37 8.63 -19.34
CA LEU A 85 -54.80 7.41 -20.03
C LEU A 85 -56.26 7.02 -19.68
N LEU A 86 -56.68 7.34 -18.45
CA LEU A 86 -58.04 7.05 -17.97
C LEU A 86 -59.08 8.08 -18.44
N LEU A 87 -58.64 9.25 -18.91
CA LEU A 87 -59.52 10.32 -19.41
C LEU A 87 -59.83 10.10 -20.91
N PRO A 88 -61.14 10.12 -21.33
CA PRO A 88 -61.53 10.02 -22.74
C PRO A 88 -60.90 11.18 -23.53
N LYS A 89 -60.36 10.92 -24.73
CA LYS A 89 -59.75 11.90 -25.66
C LYS A 89 -58.31 12.36 -25.37
N HIS A 90 -57.69 11.93 -24.29
CA HIS A 90 -56.32 12.34 -23.91
C HIS A 90 -55.26 11.24 -24.09
N LEU A 91 -55.54 10.25 -24.95
CA LEU A 91 -54.62 9.14 -25.22
C LEU A 91 -53.28 9.61 -25.79
N ILE A 92 -53.29 10.63 -26.66
CA ILE A 92 -52.06 11.17 -27.26
C ILE A 92 -51.19 11.85 -26.21
N ASP A 93 -51.79 12.61 -25.29
CA ASP A 93 -51.09 13.29 -24.19
C ASP A 93 -50.46 12.29 -23.23
N ALA A 94 -51.18 11.21 -22.89
CA ALA A 94 -50.65 10.11 -22.09
C ALA A 94 -49.44 9.43 -22.77
N ILE A 95 -49.56 9.13 -24.07
CA ILE A 95 -48.47 8.52 -24.85
C ILE A 95 -47.23 9.44 -24.85
N LEU A 96 -47.39 10.76 -25.03
CA LEU A 96 -46.30 11.72 -25.01
C LEU A 96 -45.59 11.75 -23.65
N ILE A 97 -46.35 11.76 -22.54
CA ILE A 97 -45.77 11.71 -21.19
C ILE A 97 -44.94 10.42 -20.99
N PHE A 98 -45.49 9.25 -21.34
CA PHE A 98 -44.77 7.99 -21.23
C PHE A 98 -43.55 7.93 -22.17
N ALA A 99 -43.62 8.51 -23.36
CA ALA A 99 -42.50 8.61 -24.28
C ALA A 99 -41.35 9.46 -23.70
N VAL A 100 -41.69 10.59 -23.05
CA VAL A 100 -40.70 11.44 -22.36
C VAL A 100 -40.06 10.71 -21.17
N VAL A 101 -40.87 10.03 -20.34
CA VAL A 101 -40.37 9.19 -19.24
C VAL A 101 -39.42 8.12 -19.77
N LEU A 102 -39.79 7.41 -20.82
CA LEU A 102 -38.95 6.36 -21.41
C LEU A 102 -37.66 6.94 -22.00
N ALA A 103 -37.74 8.07 -22.69
CA ALA A 103 -36.56 8.76 -23.21
C ALA A 103 -35.58 9.14 -22.09
N ASN A 104 -36.09 9.72 -20.99
CA ASN A 104 -35.29 10.08 -19.83
C ASN A 104 -34.62 8.86 -19.17
N VAL A 105 -35.34 7.77 -18.99
CA VAL A 105 -34.83 6.52 -18.45
C VAL A 105 -33.71 5.95 -19.35
N ILE A 106 -33.92 5.93 -20.66
CA ILE A 106 -32.91 5.45 -21.62
C ILE A 106 -31.64 6.35 -21.60
N VAL A 107 -31.81 7.66 -21.63
CA VAL A 107 -30.67 8.59 -21.57
C VAL A 107 -29.90 8.44 -20.26
N GLY A 108 -30.60 8.38 -19.12
CA GLY A 108 -29.97 8.15 -17.81
C GLY A 108 -29.19 6.83 -17.76
N TYR A 109 -29.78 5.74 -18.24
CA TYR A 109 -29.11 4.44 -18.33
C TYR A 109 -27.87 4.45 -19.23
N LEU A 110 -27.94 5.08 -20.41
CA LEU A 110 -26.80 5.16 -21.32
C LEU A 110 -25.64 5.98 -20.74
N GLN A 111 -25.95 7.08 -20.06
CA GLN A 111 -24.94 7.93 -19.40
C GLN A 111 -24.23 7.18 -18.27
N GLU A 112 -25.00 6.53 -17.38
CA GLU A 112 -24.44 5.75 -16.27
C GLU A 112 -23.59 4.57 -16.79
N SER A 113 -24.07 3.86 -17.81
CA SER A 113 -23.34 2.74 -18.42
C SER A 113 -22.02 3.17 -19.06
N ARG A 114 -21.97 4.32 -19.73
CA ARG A 114 -20.72 4.87 -20.30
C ARG A 114 -19.74 5.29 -19.21
N ALA A 115 -20.22 5.89 -18.14
CA ALA A 115 -19.39 6.28 -17.01
C ALA A 115 -18.76 5.06 -16.33
N GLN A 116 -19.55 4.00 -16.11
CA GLN A 116 -19.06 2.76 -15.54
C GLN A 116 -18.04 2.05 -16.43
N ALA A 117 -18.27 2.00 -17.74
CA ALA A 117 -17.35 1.40 -18.69
C ALA A 117 -15.97 2.11 -18.72
N ALA A 118 -15.94 3.43 -18.56
CA ALA A 118 -14.68 4.19 -18.48
C ALA A 118 -13.86 3.82 -17.22
N ILE A 119 -14.52 3.60 -16.09
CA ILE A 119 -13.89 3.17 -14.83
C ILE A 119 -13.37 1.74 -14.95
N ASP A 120 -14.15 0.83 -15.54
CA ASP A 120 -13.79 -0.57 -15.72
C ASP A 120 -12.58 -0.74 -16.67
N ALA A 121 -12.44 0.13 -17.67
CA ALA A 121 -11.29 0.13 -18.58
C ALA A 121 -9.97 0.46 -17.85
N LEU A 122 -9.99 1.38 -16.91
CA LEU A 122 -8.81 1.75 -16.10
C LEU A 122 -8.38 0.61 -15.15
N SER A 123 -9.32 -0.19 -14.65
CA SER A 123 -9.04 -1.27 -13.70
C SER A 123 -8.44 -2.54 -14.35
N LYS A 124 -8.46 -2.67 -15.68
CA LYS A 124 -7.94 -3.84 -16.41
C LYS A 124 -6.45 -3.77 -16.76
N LEU A 125 -5.78 -2.66 -16.47
CA LEU A 125 -4.38 -2.44 -16.87
C LEU A 125 -3.35 -3.09 -15.94
N ILE A 126 -3.77 -3.80 -14.87
CA ILE A 126 -2.85 -4.38 -13.89
C ILE A 126 -3.02 -5.90 -13.89
N THR A 127 -2.23 -6.58 -14.70
CA THR A 127 -2.02 -8.04 -14.61
C THR A 127 -0.68 -8.29 -13.94
N PHE A 128 -0.65 -9.21 -12.97
CA PHE A 128 0.59 -9.63 -12.29
C PHE A 128 0.97 -11.02 -12.77
N GLU A 129 2.24 -11.21 -13.15
CA GLU A 129 2.82 -12.50 -13.42
C GLU A 129 3.49 -13.06 -12.17
N THR A 130 3.52 -14.38 -12.04
CA THR A 130 4.19 -15.09 -10.96
C THR A 130 4.91 -16.34 -11.48
N THR A 131 5.93 -16.78 -10.77
CA THR A 131 6.68 -17.99 -11.11
C THR A 131 6.14 -19.18 -10.34
N VAL A 132 5.71 -20.21 -11.04
CA VAL A 132 5.21 -21.48 -10.47
C VAL A 132 6.06 -22.65 -10.91
N LEU A 133 6.11 -23.67 -10.07
CA LEU A 133 6.69 -24.98 -10.40
C LEU A 133 5.57 -25.94 -10.79
N ARG A 134 5.50 -26.33 -12.06
CA ARG A 134 4.56 -27.34 -12.59
C ARG A 134 5.32 -28.35 -13.46
N ASP A 135 5.01 -29.62 -13.35
CA ASP A 135 5.70 -30.73 -14.05
C ASP A 135 7.24 -30.68 -13.93
N GLY A 136 7.75 -30.24 -12.77
CA GLY A 136 9.18 -30.09 -12.51
C GLY A 136 9.86 -28.88 -13.16
N LEU A 137 9.10 -28.03 -13.86
CA LEU A 137 9.62 -26.85 -14.54
C LEU A 137 9.11 -25.56 -13.92
N ALA A 138 10.02 -24.63 -13.65
CA ALA A 138 9.66 -23.26 -13.24
C ALA A 138 9.17 -22.47 -14.47
N GLN A 139 7.98 -21.91 -14.41
CA GLN A 139 7.36 -21.14 -15.50
C GLN A 139 6.66 -19.92 -14.98
N ARG A 140 6.68 -18.83 -15.75
CA ARG A 140 5.90 -17.64 -15.46
C ARG A 140 4.49 -17.80 -16.00
N ILE A 141 3.51 -17.55 -15.16
CA ILE A 141 2.08 -17.54 -15.52
C ILE A 141 1.42 -16.27 -15.01
N ASP A 142 0.27 -15.94 -15.58
CA ASP A 142 -0.62 -14.93 -15.02
C ASP A 142 -1.08 -15.40 -13.63
N ALA A 143 -0.92 -14.58 -12.59
CA ALA A 143 -1.30 -14.91 -11.23
C ALA A 143 -2.78 -15.26 -11.08
N SER A 144 -3.64 -14.83 -12.00
CA SER A 144 -5.05 -15.19 -12.04
C SER A 144 -5.30 -16.68 -12.31
N LEU A 145 -4.31 -17.40 -12.85
CA LEU A 145 -4.37 -18.83 -13.18
C LEU A 145 -3.85 -19.74 -12.06
N LEU A 146 -3.54 -19.18 -10.89
CA LEU A 146 -3.13 -19.94 -9.71
C LEU A 146 -4.29 -20.72 -9.12
N VAL A 147 -3.98 -21.91 -8.65
CA VAL A 147 -4.94 -22.81 -7.98
C VAL A 147 -4.36 -23.34 -6.66
N PRO A 148 -5.20 -23.70 -5.67
CA PRO A 148 -4.74 -24.36 -4.46
C PRO A 148 -3.93 -25.63 -4.81
N GLY A 149 -2.72 -25.73 -4.20
CA GLY A 149 -1.75 -26.80 -4.49
C GLY A 149 -0.62 -26.41 -5.45
N ASP A 150 -0.69 -25.28 -6.15
CA ASP A 150 0.45 -24.75 -6.91
C ASP A 150 1.62 -24.41 -6.01
N LEU A 151 2.84 -24.66 -6.47
CA LEU A 151 4.07 -24.22 -5.82
C LEU A 151 4.54 -22.90 -6.46
N VAL A 152 4.52 -21.83 -5.70
CA VAL A 152 4.96 -20.49 -6.11
C VAL A 152 6.37 -20.25 -5.60
N VAL A 153 7.24 -19.74 -6.47
CA VAL A 153 8.60 -19.31 -6.13
C VAL A 153 8.61 -17.80 -6.02
N LEU A 154 9.10 -17.30 -4.89
CA LEU A 154 9.16 -15.87 -4.55
C LEU A 154 10.58 -15.41 -4.33
N HIS A 155 10.89 -14.19 -4.78
CA HIS A 155 12.14 -13.49 -4.57
C HIS A 155 11.87 -12.10 -3.99
N ALA A 156 12.90 -11.46 -3.47
CA ALA A 156 12.81 -10.06 -3.03
C ALA A 156 12.31 -9.17 -4.19
N GLY A 157 11.32 -8.32 -3.89
CA GLY A 157 10.62 -7.49 -4.88
C GLY A 157 9.32 -8.10 -5.43
N ASP A 158 9.09 -9.40 -5.27
CA ASP A 158 7.85 -10.04 -5.72
C ASP A 158 6.68 -9.73 -4.79
N ARG A 159 5.49 -9.61 -5.36
CA ARG A 159 4.23 -9.62 -4.60
C ARG A 159 3.74 -11.05 -4.41
N VAL A 160 3.31 -11.37 -3.21
CA VAL A 160 2.68 -12.66 -2.91
C VAL A 160 1.34 -12.74 -3.67
N PRO A 161 1.17 -13.70 -4.60
CA PRO A 161 0.05 -13.68 -5.56
C PRO A 161 -1.24 -14.31 -5.02
N ALA A 162 -1.16 -15.11 -3.96
CA ALA A 162 -2.25 -15.84 -3.30
C ALA A 162 -1.85 -16.12 -1.87
N ASP A 163 -2.74 -16.65 -1.03
CA ASP A 163 -2.30 -17.08 0.30
C ASP A 163 -1.49 -18.37 0.21
N LEU A 164 -0.28 -18.33 0.75
CA LEU A 164 0.71 -19.39 0.65
C LEU A 164 1.05 -19.96 2.03
N ARG A 165 1.22 -21.28 2.13
CA ARG A 165 1.95 -21.93 3.22
C ARG A 165 3.39 -22.14 2.76
N PHE A 166 4.35 -21.51 3.42
CA PHE A 166 5.75 -21.68 3.03
C PHE A 166 6.22 -23.12 3.24
N VAL A 167 6.90 -23.67 2.24
CA VAL A 167 7.49 -25.01 2.26
C VAL A 167 9.02 -24.98 2.25
N ARG A 168 9.60 -23.85 1.80
CA ARG A 168 11.02 -23.56 1.83
C ARG A 168 11.24 -22.07 1.97
N ILE A 169 12.12 -21.67 2.87
CA ILE A 169 12.45 -20.27 3.16
C ILE A 169 13.98 -20.12 3.21
N ARG A 170 14.45 -18.98 2.73
CA ARG A 170 15.81 -18.52 2.93
C ARG A 170 15.79 -17.02 3.21
N GLU A 171 15.98 -16.66 4.48
CA GLU A 171 16.04 -15.27 4.96
C GLU A 171 14.87 -14.39 4.50
N LEU A 172 13.66 -14.96 4.46
CA LEU A 172 12.47 -14.32 3.94
C LEU A 172 11.93 -13.27 4.89
N GLN A 173 11.74 -12.07 4.38
CA GLN A 173 10.99 -11.00 5.03
C GLN A 173 9.88 -10.51 4.12
N VAL A 174 8.70 -10.26 4.70
CA VAL A 174 7.51 -9.83 3.96
C VAL A 174 6.89 -8.62 4.63
N ASP A 175 6.65 -7.57 3.86
CA ASP A 175 5.86 -6.41 4.28
C ASP A 175 4.37 -6.78 4.23
N GLU A 176 3.75 -6.86 5.39
CA GLU A 176 2.34 -7.19 5.60
C GLU A 176 1.53 -5.98 6.09
N SER A 177 2.07 -4.78 5.99
CA SER A 177 1.47 -3.55 6.48
C SER A 177 0.04 -3.32 6.01
N MET A 178 -0.28 -3.74 4.78
CA MET A 178 -1.63 -3.62 4.21
C MET A 178 -2.69 -4.49 4.93
N LEU A 179 -2.28 -5.52 5.66
CA LEU A 179 -3.16 -6.42 6.42
C LEU A 179 -3.11 -6.17 7.92
N THR A 180 -1.91 -5.91 8.45
CA THR A 180 -1.64 -5.80 9.88
C THR A 180 -1.58 -4.35 10.37
N GLY A 181 -1.30 -3.40 9.47
CA GLY A 181 -1.01 -2.01 9.81
C GLY A 181 0.41 -1.76 10.33
N GLU A 182 1.21 -2.82 10.51
CA GLU A 182 2.58 -2.73 11.01
C GLU A 182 3.55 -2.43 9.87
N SER A 183 4.39 -1.40 10.02
CA SER A 183 5.30 -0.94 8.95
C SER A 183 6.59 -1.74 8.83
N LEU A 184 6.90 -2.59 9.82
CA LEU A 184 8.13 -3.40 9.80
C LEU A 184 7.88 -4.71 9.05
N PRO A 185 8.78 -5.13 8.14
CA PRO A 185 8.71 -6.43 7.52
C PRO A 185 8.78 -7.57 8.53
N VAL A 186 7.96 -8.59 8.32
CA VAL A 186 7.86 -9.76 9.19
C VAL A 186 8.81 -10.84 8.70
N ALA A 187 9.72 -11.31 9.56
CA ALA A 187 10.54 -12.48 9.28
C ALA A 187 9.69 -13.75 9.28
N LYS A 188 9.74 -14.53 8.21
CA LYS A 188 8.93 -15.72 8.02
C LYS A 188 9.69 -16.99 8.43
N ALA A 189 8.95 -17.99 8.94
CA ALA A 189 9.50 -19.28 9.38
C ALA A 189 8.61 -20.46 8.94
N LEU A 190 9.16 -21.68 8.93
CA LEU A 190 8.41 -22.88 8.54
C LEU A 190 7.63 -23.52 9.70
N THR A 191 7.89 -23.09 10.94
CA THR A 191 7.34 -23.69 12.14
C THR A 191 5.81 -23.59 12.18
N ALA A 192 5.13 -24.70 12.43
CA ALA A 192 3.70 -24.72 12.66
C ALA A 192 3.37 -23.98 13.96
N GLN A 193 2.26 -23.26 13.97
CA GLN A 193 1.84 -22.40 15.08
C GLN A 193 0.55 -22.92 15.72
N THR A 194 0.14 -22.33 16.82
CA THR A 194 -1.13 -22.71 17.46
C THR A 194 -2.32 -22.26 16.60
N ARG A 195 -3.44 -22.95 16.71
CA ARG A 195 -4.62 -22.64 15.89
C ARG A 195 -5.20 -21.26 16.18
N GLU A 196 -5.00 -20.77 17.39
CA GLU A 196 -5.50 -19.48 17.89
C GLU A 196 -4.56 -18.31 17.56
N THR A 197 -3.43 -18.55 16.87
CA THR A 197 -2.45 -17.51 16.52
C THR A 197 -3.11 -16.37 15.70
N PRO A 198 -3.02 -15.12 16.17
CA PRO A 198 -3.53 -13.95 15.43
C PRO A 198 -2.91 -13.81 14.04
N LEU A 199 -3.61 -13.13 13.12
CA LEU A 199 -3.18 -12.98 11.72
C LEU A 199 -1.76 -12.43 11.60
N ALA A 200 -1.44 -11.35 12.34
CA ALA A 200 -0.15 -10.69 12.32
C ALA A 200 1.02 -11.58 12.75
N ASP A 201 0.75 -12.59 13.57
CA ASP A 201 1.75 -13.49 14.13
C ASP A 201 1.89 -14.80 13.34
N ARG A 202 1.14 -14.99 12.24
CA ARG A 202 1.20 -16.21 11.41
C ARG A 202 2.42 -16.18 10.50
N ILE A 203 3.60 -16.38 11.07
CA ILE A 203 4.89 -16.31 10.36
C ILE A 203 5.10 -17.42 9.33
N SER A 204 4.33 -18.49 9.37
CA SER A 204 4.43 -19.64 8.45
C SER A 204 3.63 -19.45 7.15
N LEU A 205 2.83 -18.37 7.06
CA LEU A 205 2.02 -18.03 5.89
C LEU A 205 2.55 -16.76 5.19
N GLY A 206 2.31 -16.69 3.89
CA GLY A 206 2.40 -15.46 3.10
C GLY A 206 1.01 -15.11 2.59
N PHE A 207 0.61 -13.85 2.70
CA PHE A 207 -0.73 -13.39 2.36
C PHE A 207 -0.77 -12.69 1.02
N SER A 208 -1.83 -12.90 0.26
CA SER A 208 -2.06 -12.28 -1.04
C SER A 208 -1.93 -10.75 -0.99
N GLY A 209 -1.18 -10.18 -1.94
CA GLY A 209 -0.99 -8.74 -2.08
C GLY A 209 0.19 -8.16 -1.31
N THR A 210 0.76 -8.87 -0.33
CA THR A 210 1.93 -8.45 0.46
C THR A 210 3.21 -8.47 -0.37
N LEU A 211 4.25 -7.76 0.06
CA LEU A 211 5.50 -7.59 -0.69
C LEU A 211 6.66 -8.31 -0.02
N VAL A 212 7.38 -9.13 -0.77
CA VAL A 212 8.65 -9.74 -0.30
C VAL A 212 9.73 -8.67 -0.31
N THR A 213 10.23 -8.29 0.87
CA THR A 213 11.26 -7.25 1.01
C THR A 213 12.67 -7.80 0.99
N ALA A 214 12.87 -9.04 1.46
CA ALA A 214 14.18 -9.71 1.45
C ALA A 214 14.04 -11.22 1.34
N GLY A 215 15.10 -11.88 0.90
CA GLY A 215 15.21 -13.34 0.84
C GLY A 215 14.45 -13.97 -0.31
N GLN A 216 14.22 -15.27 -0.19
CA GLN A 216 13.50 -16.07 -1.19
C GLN A 216 12.70 -17.19 -0.50
N ALA A 217 11.62 -17.61 -1.14
CA ALA A 217 10.77 -18.69 -0.63
C ALA A 217 10.15 -19.52 -1.73
N THR A 218 9.74 -20.74 -1.37
CA THR A 218 8.75 -21.51 -2.12
C THR A 218 7.57 -21.73 -1.20
N GLY A 219 6.37 -21.43 -1.66
CA GLY A 219 5.12 -21.63 -0.92
C GLY A 219 4.11 -22.42 -1.74
N ILE A 220 3.32 -23.25 -1.06
CA ILE A 220 2.17 -23.92 -1.69
C ILE A 220 0.93 -23.03 -1.51
N VAL A 221 0.19 -22.82 -2.60
CA VAL A 221 -1.06 -22.05 -2.59
C VAL A 221 -2.10 -22.78 -1.76
N VAL A 222 -2.62 -22.11 -0.72
CA VAL A 222 -3.64 -22.65 0.18
C VAL A 222 -5.00 -22.01 -0.01
N ALA A 223 -5.05 -20.75 -0.47
CA ALA A 223 -6.29 -20.06 -0.80
C ALA A 223 -6.08 -19.09 -1.97
N THR A 224 -7.13 -18.90 -2.78
CA THR A 224 -7.13 -18.03 -3.98
C THR A 224 -8.35 -17.12 -4.00
N GLY A 225 -8.23 -15.95 -4.60
CA GLY A 225 -9.32 -15.02 -4.87
C GLY A 225 -10.12 -14.61 -3.64
N ALA A 226 -11.40 -14.95 -3.61
CA ALA A 226 -12.33 -14.61 -2.52
C ALA A 226 -11.99 -15.30 -1.19
N ASP A 227 -11.30 -16.42 -1.25
CA ASP A 227 -11.01 -17.26 -0.08
C ASP A 227 -9.66 -16.87 0.57
N THR A 228 -8.91 -15.89 0.03
CA THR A 228 -7.71 -15.31 0.66
C THR A 228 -8.10 -14.36 1.80
N GLU A 229 -7.17 -14.09 2.72
CA GLU A 229 -7.39 -13.08 3.79
C GLU A 229 -7.72 -11.71 3.20
N LEU A 230 -7.03 -11.31 2.10
CA LEU A 230 -7.36 -10.10 1.36
C LEU A 230 -8.76 -10.17 0.73
N GLY A 231 -9.19 -11.34 0.27
CA GLY A 231 -10.53 -11.59 -0.27
C GLY A 231 -11.62 -11.42 0.81
N HIS A 232 -11.38 -11.94 2.01
CA HIS A 232 -12.28 -11.77 3.16
C HIS A 232 -12.40 -10.30 3.57
N LEU A 233 -11.29 -9.55 3.64
CA LEU A 233 -11.30 -8.10 3.89
C LEU A 233 -12.07 -7.35 2.79
N SER A 234 -11.85 -7.71 1.53
CA SER A 234 -12.56 -7.12 0.40
C SER A 234 -14.08 -7.34 0.50
N HIS A 235 -14.52 -8.51 0.96
CA HIS A 235 -15.94 -8.81 1.18
C HIS A 235 -16.52 -7.96 2.32
N LEU A 236 -15.84 -7.84 3.45
CA LEU A 236 -16.26 -7.00 4.58
C LEU A 236 -16.37 -5.51 4.20
N ILE A 237 -15.40 -5.00 3.42
CA ILE A 237 -15.44 -3.61 2.91
C ILE A 237 -16.63 -3.42 1.97
N ALA A 238 -16.99 -4.43 1.25
CA ALA A 238 -18.02 -4.38 0.26
C ALA A 238 -19.44 -4.47 0.85
N GLU A 239 -19.61 -5.16 1.96
CA GLU A 239 -20.83 -5.18 2.75
C GLU A 239 -21.07 -3.87 3.52
N ALA A 240 -20.03 -3.06 3.71
CA ALA A 240 -20.16 -1.74 4.28
C ALA A 240 -21.06 -0.88 3.38
N GLU A 241 -22.14 -0.35 3.94
CA GLU A 241 -23.08 0.51 3.22
C GLU A 241 -22.34 1.66 2.52
N THR A 242 -22.59 1.82 1.22
CA THR A 242 -22.08 2.98 0.50
C THR A 242 -22.86 4.22 0.96
N LEU A 243 -22.25 5.00 1.84
CA LEU A 243 -22.82 6.25 2.29
C LEU A 243 -23.08 7.17 1.09
N ALA A 244 -24.29 7.75 1.06
CA ALA A 244 -24.64 8.73 0.04
C ALA A 244 -23.77 9.99 0.20
N THR A 245 -23.27 10.54 -0.91
CA THR A 245 -22.45 11.75 -0.85
C THR A 245 -23.29 12.98 -0.47
N PRO A 246 -22.66 14.05 0.07
CA PRO A 246 -23.35 15.30 0.39
C PRO A 246 -24.16 15.86 -0.79
N LEU A 247 -23.64 15.79 -2.02
CA LEU A 247 -24.34 16.22 -3.22
C LEU A 247 -25.58 15.38 -3.51
N THR A 248 -25.45 14.05 -3.44
CA THR A 248 -26.58 13.13 -3.66
C THR A 248 -27.70 13.40 -2.67
N ILE A 249 -27.35 13.63 -1.39
CA ILE A 249 -28.32 13.99 -0.35
C ILE A 249 -28.98 15.34 -0.65
N LYS A 250 -28.21 16.36 -1.06
CA LYS A 250 -28.76 17.70 -1.40
C LYS A 250 -29.66 17.62 -2.61
N ILE A 251 -29.29 16.88 -3.66
CA ILE A 251 -30.11 16.68 -4.88
C ILE A 251 -31.41 15.97 -4.53
N SER A 252 -31.34 14.91 -3.71
CA SER A 252 -32.55 14.19 -3.27
C SER A 252 -33.49 15.11 -2.49
N LYS A 253 -32.98 15.88 -1.53
CA LYS A 253 -33.78 16.87 -0.76
C LYS A 253 -34.39 17.94 -1.68
N PHE A 254 -33.60 18.44 -2.64
CA PHE A 254 -34.08 19.40 -3.63
C PHE A 254 -35.17 18.81 -4.51
N SER A 255 -35.02 17.59 -5.01
CA SER A 255 -36.04 16.89 -5.80
C SER A 255 -37.35 16.71 -5.05
N VAL A 256 -37.27 16.33 -3.75
CA VAL A 256 -38.49 16.22 -2.90
C VAL A 256 -39.12 17.57 -2.67
N LEU A 257 -38.35 18.62 -2.41
CA LEU A 257 -38.87 19.98 -2.25
C LEU A 257 -39.58 20.45 -3.53
N LEU A 258 -38.91 20.27 -4.68
CA LEU A 258 -39.43 20.65 -5.98
C LEU A 258 -40.71 19.89 -6.30
N THR A 259 -40.78 18.59 -6.03
CA THR A 259 -41.98 17.77 -6.17
C THR A 259 -43.14 18.34 -5.36
N ARG A 260 -42.90 18.74 -4.11
CA ARG A 260 -43.94 19.36 -3.25
C ARG A 260 -44.43 20.69 -3.84
N VAL A 261 -43.51 21.53 -4.32
CA VAL A 261 -43.86 22.81 -4.97
C VAL A 261 -44.67 22.59 -6.23
N ILE A 262 -44.25 21.65 -7.09
CA ILE A 262 -44.97 21.30 -8.33
C ILE A 262 -46.40 20.83 -8.03
N LEU A 263 -46.57 19.91 -7.07
CA LEU A 263 -47.88 19.44 -6.64
C LEU A 263 -48.72 20.56 -6.03
N GLY A 264 -48.13 21.46 -5.25
CA GLY A 264 -48.82 22.64 -4.70
C GLY A 264 -49.31 23.59 -5.79
N VAL A 265 -48.48 23.88 -6.81
CA VAL A 265 -48.84 24.73 -7.94
C VAL A 265 -49.91 24.04 -8.81
N ALA A 266 -49.78 22.74 -9.08
CA ALA A 266 -50.77 21.97 -9.82
C ALA A 266 -52.15 21.98 -9.10
N LEU A 267 -52.13 21.77 -7.76
CA LEU A 267 -53.35 21.82 -6.96
C LEU A 267 -53.97 23.22 -6.95
N LEU A 268 -53.16 24.27 -6.81
CA LEU A 268 -53.63 25.65 -6.86
C LEU A 268 -54.25 25.98 -8.22
N THR A 269 -53.59 25.58 -9.32
CA THR A 269 -54.12 25.74 -10.69
C THR A 269 -55.44 25.03 -10.85
N PHE A 270 -55.53 23.82 -10.34
CA PHE A 270 -56.77 23.02 -10.37
C PHE A 270 -57.91 23.72 -9.59
N LEU A 271 -57.65 24.17 -8.36
CA LEU A 271 -58.64 24.87 -7.52
C LEU A 271 -59.10 26.19 -8.16
N LEU A 272 -58.16 26.99 -8.70
CA LEU A 272 -58.50 28.24 -9.39
C LEU A 272 -59.33 27.99 -10.66
N GLY A 273 -59.05 26.91 -11.37
CA GLY A 273 -59.83 26.48 -12.54
C GLY A 273 -61.28 26.13 -12.16
N MET A 274 -61.45 25.35 -11.06
CA MET A 274 -62.78 25.02 -10.51
C MET A 274 -63.54 26.27 -10.09
N LEU A 275 -62.93 27.20 -9.40
CA LEU A 275 -63.53 28.48 -9.00
C LEU A 275 -64.01 29.32 -10.20
N ARG A 276 -63.37 29.15 -11.36
CA ARG A 276 -63.73 29.82 -12.62
C ARG A 276 -64.72 29.03 -13.47
N HIS A 277 -65.31 27.97 -12.92
CA HIS A 277 -66.28 27.10 -13.60
C HIS A 277 -65.80 26.59 -14.98
N ARG A 278 -64.51 26.27 -15.12
CA ARG A 278 -63.97 25.63 -16.31
C ARG A 278 -64.26 24.14 -16.29
N ASP A 279 -64.31 23.51 -17.48
CA ASP A 279 -64.48 22.07 -17.60
C ASP A 279 -63.39 21.30 -16.87
N PHE A 280 -63.77 20.26 -16.14
CA PHE A 280 -62.89 19.42 -15.34
C PHE A 280 -61.70 18.89 -16.17
N ASP A 281 -61.94 18.37 -17.35
CA ASP A 281 -60.93 17.82 -18.25
C ASP A 281 -59.87 18.88 -18.61
N THR A 282 -60.31 20.09 -18.97
CA THR A 282 -59.42 21.20 -19.34
C THR A 282 -58.54 21.65 -18.14
N ILE A 283 -59.14 21.73 -16.95
CA ILE A 283 -58.40 22.15 -15.74
C ILE A 283 -57.35 21.09 -15.38
N PHE A 284 -57.78 19.82 -15.41
CA PHE A 284 -56.92 18.71 -15.04
C PHE A 284 -55.75 18.57 -16.00
N VAL A 285 -55.99 18.59 -17.32
CA VAL A 285 -54.92 18.55 -18.34
C VAL A 285 -53.95 19.72 -18.16
N THR A 286 -54.47 20.92 -17.91
CA THR A 286 -53.62 22.11 -17.67
C THR A 286 -52.73 21.93 -16.43
N ALA A 287 -53.28 21.43 -15.31
CA ALA A 287 -52.54 21.19 -14.09
C ALA A 287 -51.45 20.13 -14.25
N VAL A 288 -51.74 19.02 -14.94
CA VAL A 288 -50.79 17.95 -15.23
C VAL A 288 -49.70 18.43 -16.19
N THR A 289 -50.06 19.13 -17.25
CA THR A 289 -49.11 19.69 -18.24
C THR A 289 -48.15 20.66 -17.55
N LEU A 290 -48.66 21.54 -16.67
CA LEU A 290 -47.84 22.45 -15.90
C LEU A 290 -46.91 21.70 -14.97
N ALA A 291 -47.38 20.67 -14.27
CA ALA A 291 -46.57 19.82 -13.40
C ALA A 291 -45.41 19.16 -14.16
N VAL A 292 -45.65 18.63 -15.34
CA VAL A 292 -44.63 17.99 -16.19
C VAL A 292 -43.64 19.02 -16.74
N ALA A 293 -44.11 20.18 -17.19
CA ALA A 293 -43.27 21.20 -17.83
C ALA A 293 -42.24 21.83 -16.88
N VAL A 294 -42.48 21.80 -15.55
CA VAL A 294 -41.55 22.39 -14.53
C VAL A 294 -40.48 21.39 -14.10
N ILE A 295 -40.55 20.13 -14.48
CA ILE A 295 -39.56 19.12 -14.07
C ILE A 295 -38.24 19.38 -14.77
N PRO A 296 -37.09 19.57 -14.01
CA PRO A 296 -35.80 19.81 -14.61
C PRO A 296 -35.15 18.50 -15.07
N GLU A 297 -35.53 18.01 -16.22
CA GLU A 297 -35.08 16.71 -16.78
C GLU A 297 -33.57 16.66 -17.04
N GLY A 298 -32.93 17.80 -17.28
CA GLY A 298 -31.50 17.89 -17.54
C GLY A 298 -30.59 17.84 -16.30
N LEU A 299 -31.14 17.93 -15.07
CA LEU A 299 -30.32 18.03 -13.85
C LEU A 299 -29.46 16.77 -13.59
N PRO A 300 -29.99 15.54 -13.65
CA PRO A 300 -29.17 14.34 -13.46
C PRO A 300 -28.08 14.22 -14.54
N ALA A 301 -28.42 14.52 -15.78
CA ALA A 301 -27.49 14.51 -16.91
C ALA A 301 -26.34 15.50 -16.69
N ALA A 302 -26.66 16.74 -16.33
CA ALA A 302 -25.65 17.78 -16.06
C ALA A 302 -24.68 17.37 -14.94
N VAL A 303 -25.19 16.82 -13.83
CA VAL A 303 -24.37 16.34 -12.72
C VAL A 303 -23.42 15.22 -13.17
N THR A 304 -23.93 14.22 -13.89
CA THR A 304 -23.13 13.09 -14.38
C THR A 304 -22.01 13.57 -15.33
N ILE A 305 -22.31 14.51 -16.24
CA ILE A 305 -21.33 15.08 -17.16
C ILE A 305 -20.23 15.84 -16.39
N ILE A 306 -20.60 16.66 -15.41
CA ILE A 306 -19.64 17.42 -14.60
C ILE A 306 -18.73 16.47 -13.81
N LEU A 307 -19.27 15.43 -13.19
CA LEU A 307 -18.51 14.42 -12.49
C LEU A 307 -17.57 13.65 -13.43
N ALA A 308 -18.01 13.29 -14.62
CA ALA A 308 -17.18 12.61 -15.63
C ALA A 308 -16.00 13.49 -16.11
N ILE A 309 -16.22 14.79 -16.30
CA ILE A 309 -15.15 15.75 -16.59
C ILE A 309 -14.16 15.80 -15.41
N GLY A 310 -14.66 15.83 -14.18
CA GLY A 310 -13.84 15.81 -12.96
C GLY A 310 -12.94 14.57 -12.91
N VAL A 311 -13.49 13.36 -13.12
CA VAL A 311 -12.73 12.11 -13.18
C VAL A 311 -11.64 12.16 -14.25
N THR A 312 -11.98 12.63 -15.46
CA THR A 312 -11.01 12.73 -16.56
C THR A 312 -9.85 13.67 -16.21
N ARG A 313 -10.12 14.81 -15.54
CA ARG A 313 -9.07 15.72 -15.06
C ARG A 313 -8.18 15.10 -14.01
N MET A 314 -8.77 14.36 -13.06
CA MET A 314 -8.03 13.70 -11.99
C MET A 314 -7.16 12.57 -12.55
N ALA A 315 -7.70 11.75 -13.48
CA ALA A 315 -6.94 10.71 -14.15
C ALA A 315 -5.70 11.24 -14.89
N ARG A 316 -5.80 12.41 -15.55
CA ARG A 316 -4.65 13.09 -16.18
C ARG A 316 -3.59 13.56 -15.19
N ARG A 317 -3.93 13.65 -13.91
CA ARG A 317 -3.01 13.98 -12.80
C ARG A 317 -2.65 12.74 -11.96
N HIS A 318 -2.77 11.55 -12.55
CA HIS A 318 -2.47 10.26 -11.91
C HIS A 318 -3.32 9.94 -10.67
N ALA A 319 -4.45 10.64 -10.48
CA ALA A 319 -5.40 10.34 -9.42
C ALA A 319 -6.49 9.42 -9.95
N VAL A 320 -6.47 8.14 -9.54
CA VAL A 320 -7.43 7.13 -9.99
C VAL A 320 -8.68 7.17 -9.12
N ILE A 321 -9.83 7.48 -9.72
CA ILE A 321 -11.12 7.52 -9.06
C ILE A 321 -11.91 6.25 -9.37
N ARG A 322 -12.29 5.50 -8.36
CA ARG A 322 -13.07 4.24 -8.51
C ARG A 322 -14.57 4.44 -8.55
N LYS A 323 -15.10 5.55 -7.99
CA LYS A 323 -16.53 5.86 -7.95
C LYS A 323 -16.75 7.33 -8.34
N LEU A 324 -17.64 7.61 -9.31
CA LEU A 324 -17.95 8.97 -9.78
C LEU A 324 -18.27 9.95 -8.64
N PRO A 325 -19.11 9.59 -7.64
CA PRO A 325 -19.42 10.51 -6.55
C PRO A 325 -18.22 10.91 -5.68
N ALA A 326 -17.11 10.14 -5.69
CA ALA A 326 -15.92 10.45 -4.89
C ALA A 326 -15.24 11.77 -5.31
N VAL A 327 -15.39 12.18 -6.58
CA VAL A 327 -14.85 13.46 -7.08
C VAL A 327 -15.45 14.66 -6.34
N GLU A 328 -16.73 14.61 -6.06
CA GLU A 328 -17.43 15.68 -5.33
C GLU A 328 -17.05 15.67 -3.85
N THR A 329 -16.93 14.48 -3.26
CA THR A 329 -16.55 14.35 -1.84
C THR A 329 -15.19 14.97 -1.58
N LEU A 330 -14.22 14.78 -2.50
CA LEU A 330 -12.88 15.37 -2.38
C LEU A 330 -12.95 16.91 -2.33
N GLY A 331 -13.82 17.54 -3.14
CA GLY A 331 -13.98 18.99 -3.18
C GLY A 331 -14.72 19.58 -1.96
N SER A 332 -15.38 18.76 -1.16
CA SER A 332 -16.16 19.16 0.02
C SER A 332 -15.56 18.69 1.35
N THR A 333 -14.38 18.07 1.33
CA THR A 333 -13.70 17.64 2.55
C THR A 333 -13.20 18.83 3.36
N SER A 334 -13.45 18.79 4.67
CA SER A 334 -12.95 19.76 5.67
C SER A 334 -11.87 19.18 6.57
N VAL A 335 -11.70 17.85 6.56
CA VAL A 335 -10.71 17.11 7.36
C VAL A 335 -10.03 16.09 6.45
N ILE A 336 -8.70 16.07 6.49
CA ILE A 336 -7.86 15.10 5.78
C ILE A 336 -7.14 14.26 6.83
N CYS A 337 -7.40 12.95 6.84
CA CYS A 337 -6.64 11.99 7.63
C CYS A 337 -5.66 11.29 6.69
N SER A 338 -4.37 11.48 6.92
CA SER A 338 -3.31 10.93 6.08
C SER A 338 -2.40 10.03 6.90
N ASP A 339 -1.98 8.92 6.32
CA ASP A 339 -0.85 8.16 6.83
C ASP A 339 0.46 8.94 6.62
N LYS A 340 1.45 8.71 7.48
CA LYS A 340 2.75 9.36 7.40
C LYS A 340 3.65 8.67 6.37
N THR A 341 3.91 7.38 6.58
CA THR A 341 4.95 6.64 5.85
C THR A 341 4.53 6.30 4.43
N GLY A 342 5.34 6.65 3.44
CA GLY A 342 5.05 6.40 2.02
C GLY A 342 3.95 7.28 1.43
N THR A 343 3.17 8.00 2.25
CA THR A 343 2.12 8.94 1.82
C THR A 343 2.59 10.38 1.92
N LEU A 344 2.86 10.87 3.13
CA LEU A 344 3.42 12.20 3.35
C LEU A 344 4.94 12.21 3.15
N THR A 345 5.58 11.10 3.40
CA THR A 345 7.02 10.88 3.23
C THR A 345 7.30 10.02 2.00
N LYS A 346 8.57 9.95 1.61
CA LYS A 346 9.00 9.19 0.43
C LYS A 346 9.13 7.69 0.67
N ASN A 347 9.19 7.26 1.93
CA ASN A 347 9.60 5.92 2.36
C ASN A 347 11.04 5.57 1.93
N GLU A 348 11.91 6.59 1.94
CA GLU A 348 13.32 6.50 1.56
C GLU A 348 14.16 7.04 2.71
N MET A 349 14.55 6.20 3.66
CA MET A 349 15.39 6.64 4.77
C MET A 349 16.64 7.35 4.24
N THR A 350 16.96 8.50 4.81
CA THR A 350 18.09 9.33 4.37
C THR A 350 18.87 9.81 5.59
N VAL A 351 20.17 9.54 5.63
CA VAL A 351 21.07 10.13 6.63
C VAL A 351 21.23 11.62 6.31
N THR A 352 20.90 12.46 7.27
CA THR A 352 21.00 13.93 7.16
C THR A 352 22.05 14.52 8.07
N GLU A 353 22.35 13.86 9.20
CA GLU A 353 23.36 14.30 10.15
C GLU A 353 24.28 13.16 10.60
N LEU A 354 25.53 13.50 10.86
CA LEU A 354 26.53 12.61 11.42
C LEU A 354 27.21 13.31 12.60
N CYS A 355 27.53 12.56 13.65
CA CYS A 355 28.37 13.03 14.75
C CYS A 355 29.51 12.05 14.94
N ALA A 356 30.75 12.47 14.65
CA ALA A 356 31.95 11.63 14.76
C ALA A 356 33.13 12.43 15.26
N GLY A 357 33.91 11.83 16.17
CA GLY A 357 35.10 12.49 16.75
C GLY A 357 34.79 13.78 17.54
N GLY A 358 33.57 13.91 18.07
CA GLY A 358 33.11 15.12 18.75
C GLY A 358 32.69 16.25 17.81
N LEU A 359 32.63 16.00 16.51
CA LEU A 359 32.25 16.98 15.48
C LEU A 359 30.93 16.58 14.81
N ARG A 360 30.12 17.58 14.47
CA ARG A 360 28.85 17.41 13.77
C ARG A 360 29.03 17.71 12.28
N TYR A 361 28.40 16.87 11.44
CA TYR A 361 28.44 16.98 9.99
C TYR A 361 27.01 16.92 9.46
N HIS A 362 26.75 17.64 8.38
CA HIS A 362 25.49 17.64 7.68
C HIS A 362 25.63 16.95 6.32
N VAL A 363 24.69 16.05 5.97
CA VAL A 363 24.70 15.31 4.70
C VAL A 363 23.62 15.88 3.79
N THR A 364 24.02 16.36 2.61
CA THR A 364 23.09 16.89 1.61
C THR A 364 22.58 15.81 0.67
N GLY A 365 21.51 16.10 -0.10
CA GLY A 365 20.88 15.16 -1.01
C GLY A 365 19.89 14.24 -0.29
N VAL A 366 18.82 13.85 -0.99
CA VAL A 366 17.67 13.11 -0.45
C VAL A 366 17.48 11.82 -1.22
N GLY A 367 17.06 10.76 -0.55
CA GLY A 367 16.81 9.45 -1.15
C GLY A 367 18.08 8.62 -1.31
N TYR A 368 17.98 7.57 -2.13
CA TYR A 368 19.05 6.57 -2.27
C TYR A 368 20.08 6.89 -3.36
N ALA A 369 19.86 7.92 -4.17
CA ALA A 369 20.85 8.37 -5.12
C ALA A 369 22.13 8.85 -4.39
N PRO A 370 23.35 8.42 -4.79
CA PRO A 370 24.61 8.79 -4.17
C PRO A 370 25.04 10.24 -4.50
N GLN A 371 24.07 11.09 -4.80
CA GLN A 371 24.25 12.50 -5.12
C GLN A 371 24.12 13.34 -3.85
N GLY A 372 25.17 14.10 -3.54
CA GLY A 372 25.21 14.93 -2.35
C GLY A 372 26.63 15.05 -1.81
N THR A 373 26.77 15.71 -0.67
CA THR A 373 28.08 15.99 -0.04
C THR A 373 27.97 15.95 1.48
N ILE A 374 29.08 15.68 2.16
CA ILE A 374 29.18 15.83 3.61
C ILE A 374 29.79 17.19 3.89
N MET A 375 29.17 17.96 4.76
CA MET A 375 29.56 19.33 5.09
C MET A 375 29.82 19.46 6.58
N ARG A 376 30.81 20.29 6.95
CA ARG A 376 31.08 20.75 8.30
C ARG A 376 31.24 22.28 8.28
N ASP A 377 30.53 22.97 9.14
CA ASP A 377 30.57 24.44 9.26
C ASP A 377 30.35 25.16 7.90
N GLY A 378 29.43 24.63 7.07
CA GLY A 378 29.15 25.17 5.74
C GLY A 378 30.19 24.87 4.66
N ARG A 379 31.23 24.07 4.96
CA ARG A 379 32.26 23.66 4.02
C ARG A 379 32.19 22.17 3.72
N GLN A 380 32.32 21.82 2.44
CA GLN A 380 32.37 20.43 2.00
C GLN A 380 33.64 19.74 2.48
N ILE A 381 33.51 18.52 3.02
CA ILE A 381 34.63 17.64 3.33
C ILE A 381 35.11 16.97 2.04
N LEU A 382 36.28 17.34 1.58
CA LEU A 382 36.85 16.82 0.33
C LEU A 382 37.76 15.58 0.57
N HIS A 383 38.33 15.45 1.78
CA HIS A 383 39.25 14.39 2.10
C HIS A 383 38.89 13.74 3.44
N LEU A 384 38.36 12.51 3.39
CA LEU A 384 38.04 11.73 4.58
C LEU A 384 39.28 11.37 5.43
N ALA A 385 40.45 11.25 4.82
CA ALA A 385 41.69 10.91 5.51
C ALA A 385 42.04 11.86 6.66
N THR A 386 41.53 13.09 6.66
CA THR A 386 41.73 14.06 7.75
C THR A 386 40.66 13.95 8.85
N GLU A 387 39.63 13.16 8.65
CA GLU A 387 38.47 13.00 9.53
C GLU A 387 38.29 11.51 9.86
N GLN A 388 39.30 10.95 10.60
CA GLN A 388 39.38 9.49 10.80
C GLN A 388 38.16 8.88 11.50
N ALA A 389 37.59 9.57 12.50
CA ALA A 389 36.39 9.09 13.16
C ALA A 389 35.17 9.05 12.20
N LEU A 390 35.03 10.07 11.34
CA LEU A 390 33.98 10.10 10.32
C LEU A 390 34.14 8.96 9.30
N GLU A 391 35.37 8.74 8.82
CA GLU A 391 35.68 7.64 7.92
C GLU A 391 35.29 6.30 8.53
N GLN A 392 35.70 6.05 9.78
CA GLN A 392 35.38 4.78 10.47
C GLN A 392 33.90 4.63 10.74
N CYS A 393 33.16 5.71 11.04
CA CYS A 393 31.70 5.70 11.21
C CYS A 393 30.97 5.33 9.91
N LEU A 394 31.42 5.87 8.78
CA LEU A 394 30.85 5.54 7.45
C LEU A 394 31.23 4.11 7.03
N ARG A 395 32.48 3.67 7.25
CA ARG A 395 32.93 2.28 7.00
C ARG A 395 32.12 1.28 7.81
N ALA A 396 31.86 1.57 9.09
CA ALA A 396 30.98 0.74 9.93
C ALA A 396 29.58 0.62 9.35
N GLY A 397 29.01 1.72 8.81
CA GLY A 397 27.72 1.72 8.14
C GLY A 397 27.67 0.86 6.87
N VAL A 398 28.81 0.70 6.17
CA VAL A 398 28.91 -0.14 4.95
C VAL A 398 29.16 -1.60 5.29
N LEU A 399 30.08 -1.87 6.22
CA LEU A 399 30.57 -3.22 6.50
C LEU A 399 29.64 -3.99 7.44
N CYS A 400 29.07 -3.31 8.45
CA CYS A 400 28.03 -3.89 9.31
C CYS A 400 26.65 -3.68 8.68
N ASN A 401 26.38 -4.36 7.53
CA ASN A 401 25.22 -4.05 6.68
C ASN A 401 24.96 -5.18 5.69
N ASP A 402 23.71 -5.65 5.62
CA ASP A 402 23.29 -6.75 4.75
C ASP A 402 22.63 -6.25 3.46
N SER A 403 22.30 -4.96 3.38
CA SER A 403 21.61 -4.36 2.23
C SER A 403 22.57 -4.03 1.07
N ARG A 404 21.98 -3.74 -0.10
CA ARG A 404 22.66 -3.33 -1.32
C ARG A 404 21.95 -2.14 -1.97
N LEU A 405 22.73 -1.27 -2.62
CA LEU A 405 22.21 -0.24 -3.52
C LEU A 405 22.29 -0.78 -4.96
N GLU A 406 21.20 -0.69 -5.69
CA GLU A 406 21.10 -1.05 -7.09
C GLU A 406 20.57 0.14 -7.89
N GLU A 407 21.15 0.34 -9.09
CA GLU A 407 20.69 1.35 -10.05
C GLU A 407 19.86 0.65 -11.12
N GLU A 408 18.61 1.06 -11.31
CA GLU A 408 17.69 0.54 -12.30
C GLU A 408 17.01 1.72 -13.00
N ASP A 409 17.15 1.82 -14.34
CA ASP A 409 16.54 2.87 -15.16
C ASP A 409 16.81 4.31 -14.67
N GLU A 410 18.04 4.62 -14.25
CA GLU A 410 18.47 5.91 -13.65
C GLU A 410 17.94 6.18 -12.23
N ASP A 411 17.13 5.30 -11.66
CA ASP A 411 16.67 5.37 -10.28
C ASP A 411 17.48 4.43 -9.37
N TRP A 412 17.74 4.89 -8.14
CA TRP A 412 18.45 4.12 -7.13
C TRP A 412 17.46 3.50 -6.15
N ARG A 413 17.63 2.20 -5.91
CA ARG A 413 16.82 1.49 -4.93
C ARG A 413 17.67 0.68 -3.95
N VAL A 414 17.09 0.40 -2.81
CA VAL A 414 17.68 -0.47 -1.77
C VAL A 414 17.08 -1.86 -1.91
N VAL A 415 17.95 -2.85 -1.94
CA VAL A 415 17.59 -4.25 -1.73
C VAL A 415 18.00 -4.62 -0.33
N GLY A 416 17.00 -4.74 0.58
CA GLY A 416 17.19 -4.96 2.01
C GLY A 416 16.48 -3.91 2.88
N ASP A 417 17.00 -3.68 4.10
CA ASP A 417 16.42 -2.74 5.06
C ASP A 417 16.65 -1.27 4.62
N PRO A 418 15.59 -0.42 4.61
CA PRO A 418 15.71 1.01 4.26
C PRO A 418 16.68 1.80 5.12
N THR A 419 16.80 1.46 6.42
CA THR A 419 17.75 2.09 7.34
C THR A 419 19.18 1.78 6.93
N GLU A 420 19.45 0.53 6.56
CA GLU A 420 20.75 0.08 6.08
C GLU A 420 21.11 0.72 4.73
N GLY A 421 20.12 0.83 3.83
CA GLY A 421 20.29 1.52 2.56
C GLY A 421 20.70 2.99 2.73
N ALA A 422 20.15 3.68 3.72
CA ALA A 422 20.52 5.05 4.05
C ALA A 422 22.00 5.18 4.44
N LEU A 423 22.53 4.19 5.19
CA LEU A 423 23.96 4.15 5.58
C LEU A 423 24.88 3.97 4.36
N LEU A 424 24.50 3.08 3.43
CA LEU A 424 25.24 2.87 2.17
C LEU A 424 25.27 4.14 1.33
N THR A 425 24.12 4.82 1.23
CA THR A 425 24.02 6.08 0.48
C THR A 425 24.87 7.19 1.10
N ALA A 426 24.90 7.32 2.43
CA ALA A 426 25.73 8.29 3.12
C ALA A 426 27.22 8.05 2.86
N ALA A 427 27.67 6.80 2.89
CA ALA A 427 29.03 6.42 2.57
C ALA A 427 29.38 6.69 1.10
N ALA A 428 28.47 6.39 0.17
CA ALA A 428 28.66 6.67 -1.25
C ALA A 428 28.79 8.18 -1.54
N LYS A 429 28.02 9.05 -0.86
CA LYS A 429 28.15 10.52 -0.93
C LYS A 429 29.52 11.02 -0.44
N ALA A 430 30.19 10.25 0.42
CA ALA A 430 31.56 10.50 0.87
C ALA A 430 32.63 9.88 -0.04
N GLY A 431 32.26 9.23 -1.13
CA GLY A 431 33.17 8.57 -2.07
C GLY A 431 33.59 7.16 -1.67
N ILE A 432 32.92 6.54 -0.68
CA ILE A 432 33.20 5.15 -0.28
C ILE A 432 32.30 4.22 -1.13
N ALA A 433 32.92 3.47 -2.04
CA ALA A 433 32.25 2.46 -2.84
C ALA A 433 32.09 1.17 -2.02
N ALA A 434 30.83 0.83 -1.69
CA ALA A 434 30.52 -0.31 -0.81
C ALA A 434 31.05 -1.65 -1.35
N GLY A 435 30.94 -1.92 -2.65
CA GLY A 435 31.47 -3.13 -3.29
C GLY A 435 32.98 -3.25 -3.11
N THR A 436 33.72 -2.20 -3.47
CA THR A 436 35.18 -2.17 -3.35
C THR A 436 35.65 -2.34 -1.89
N LEU A 437 34.94 -1.70 -0.94
CA LEU A 437 35.28 -1.82 0.47
C LEU A 437 35.03 -3.24 1.01
N ARG A 438 33.94 -3.87 0.62
CA ARG A 438 33.63 -5.26 1.00
C ARG A 438 34.59 -6.28 0.38
N ASP A 439 35.07 -6.04 -0.85
CA ASP A 439 36.11 -6.87 -1.49
C ASP A 439 37.48 -6.75 -0.78
N GLN A 440 37.82 -5.54 -0.30
CA GLN A 440 39.06 -5.29 0.46
C GLN A 440 38.99 -5.85 1.89
N MET A 441 37.81 -5.86 2.49
CA MET A 441 37.56 -6.28 3.86
C MET A 441 36.44 -7.33 3.90
N PRO A 442 36.72 -8.55 3.45
CA PRO A 442 35.69 -9.60 3.39
C PRO A 442 35.19 -9.97 4.80
N PRO A 443 33.89 -10.26 4.96
CA PRO A 443 33.34 -10.68 6.23
C PRO A 443 33.83 -12.08 6.59
N LEU A 444 34.19 -12.27 7.86
CA LEU A 444 34.65 -13.54 8.45
C LEU A 444 33.53 -14.17 9.29
N ASP A 445 32.83 -13.35 10.08
CA ASP A 445 31.75 -13.81 10.95
C ASP A 445 30.77 -12.67 11.26
N VAL A 446 29.55 -12.99 11.70
CA VAL A 446 28.48 -12.03 11.99
C VAL A 446 27.69 -12.40 13.24
N ILE A 447 27.39 -11.41 14.05
CA ILE A 447 26.33 -11.43 15.06
C ILE A 447 25.14 -10.67 14.46
N PRO A 448 24.06 -11.34 14.03
CA PRO A 448 22.92 -10.67 13.41
C PRO A 448 22.19 -9.78 14.42
N PHE A 449 21.40 -8.83 13.91
CA PHE A 449 20.56 -7.99 14.74
C PHE A 449 19.46 -8.81 15.40
N GLU A 450 19.30 -8.65 16.70
CA GLU A 450 18.18 -9.16 17.48
C GLU A 450 17.63 -8.06 18.37
N SER A 451 16.30 -7.99 18.50
CA SER A 451 15.63 -6.95 19.28
C SER A 451 16.02 -6.96 20.77
N GLU A 452 16.35 -8.13 21.31
CA GLU A 452 16.82 -8.28 22.70
C GLU A 452 18.24 -7.73 22.87
N ARG A 453 19.11 -7.91 21.88
CA ARG A 453 20.49 -7.40 21.88
C ARG A 453 20.59 -5.94 21.48
N GLN A 454 19.70 -5.47 20.63
CA GLN A 454 19.63 -4.09 20.09
C GLN A 454 20.89 -3.66 19.32
N TYR A 455 21.70 -4.59 18.83
CA TYR A 455 22.85 -4.32 17.96
C TYR A 455 23.11 -5.48 17.01
N MET A 456 23.83 -5.18 15.93
CA MET A 456 24.46 -6.09 14.99
C MET A 456 25.97 -5.86 15.04
N ALA A 457 26.76 -6.91 14.84
CA ALA A 457 28.21 -6.78 14.71
C ALA A 457 28.75 -7.72 13.62
N THR A 458 29.79 -7.27 12.92
CA THR A 458 30.43 -8.03 11.84
C THR A 458 31.95 -8.02 12.03
N LEU A 459 32.57 -9.17 11.82
CA LEU A 459 34.01 -9.35 11.84
C LEU A 459 34.53 -9.37 10.40
N HIS A 460 35.57 -8.57 10.11
CA HIS A 460 36.16 -8.45 8.79
C HIS A 460 37.68 -8.64 8.83
N ALA A 461 38.21 -9.22 7.75
CA ALA A 461 39.65 -9.22 7.54
C ALA A 461 40.13 -7.82 7.14
N ASP A 462 41.21 -7.30 7.78
CA ASP A 462 41.81 -5.98 7.49
C ASP A 462 43.24 -6.17 6.96
N GLY A 463 43.44 -7.05 6.02
CA GLY A 463 44.70 -7.32 5.35
C GLY A 463 45.84 -7.59 6.31
N ASP A 464 46.93 -6.77 6.22
CA ASP A 464 48.09 -6.88 7.10
C ASP A 464 47.84 -6.33 8.51
N ALA A 465 46.78 -5.51 8.71
CA ALA A 465 46.48 -4.91 10.02
C ALA A 465 45.76 -5.87 10.99
N GLY A 466 45.34 -7.08 10.53
CA GLY A 466 44.69 -8.06 11.37
C GLY A 466 43.21 -8.26 11.00
N ALA A 467 42.34 -8.19 11.99
CA ALA A 467 40.88 -8.21 11.81
C ALA A 467 40.24 -7.04 12.55
N VAL A 468 39.06 -6.64 12.09
CA VAL A 468 38.28 -5.57 12.72
C VAL A 468 36.84 -5.98 12.87
N VAL A 469 36.28 -5.70 14.03
CA VAL A 469 34.84 -5.81 14.31
C VAL A 469 34.23 -4.43 14.16
N TYR A 470 33.16 -4.34 13.41
CA TYR A 470 32.27 -3.19 13.40
C TYR A 470 30.92 -3.57 14.04
N ALA A 471 30.37 -2.65 14.83
CA ALA A 471 29.05 -2.82 15.43
C ALA A 471 28.19 -1.59 15.18
N LYS A 472 26.89 -1.81 14.95
CA LYS A 472 25.87 -0.77 14.87
C LYS A 472 24.66 -1.13 15.72
N GLY A 473 23.99 -0.16 16.30
CA GLY A 473 22.79 -0.43 17.10
C GLY A 473 22.25 0.78 17.83
N ALA A 474 21.39 0.51 18.82
CA ALA A 474 20.84 1.53 19.70
C ALA A 474 21.95 2.21 20.50
N VAL A 475 21.84 3.53 20.65
CA VAL A 475 22.87 4.36 21.30
C VAL A 475 23.16 3.86 22.72
N GLU A 476 22.10 3.63 23.50
CA GLU A 476 22.19 3.20 24.89
C GLU A 476 22.92 1.86 25.00
N ARG A 477 22.65 0.94 24.09
CA ARG A 477 23.25 -0.39 24.09
C ARG A 477 24.71 -0.35 23.67
N LEU A 478 25.05 0.36 22.58
CA LEU A 478 26.44 0.45 22.13
C LEU A 478 27.33 1.14 23.14
N LEU A 479 26.84 2.17 23.83
CA LEU A 479 27.62 2.83 24.89
C LEU A 479 27.99 1.89 26.03
N THR A 480 27.21 0.85 26.32
CA THR A 480 27.58 -0.17 27.34
C THR A 480 28.69 -1.10 26.86
N LEU A 481 28.87 -1.27 25.55
CA LEU A 481 29.92 -2.09 24.96
C LEU A 481 31.25 -1.31 24.82
N CYS A 482 31.20 0.02 24.83
CA CYS A 482 32.35 0.87 24.58
C CYS A 482 33.06 1.31 25.88
N HIS A 483 34.39 1.33 25.86
CA HIS A 483 35.24 1.89 26.94
C HIS A 483 35.94 3.18 26.52
N ALA A 484 36.03 3.44 25.22
CA ALA A 484 36.75 4.57 24.64
C ALA A 484 36.00 5.15 23.45
N MET A 485 36.42 6.32 22.96
CA MET A 485 35.89 6.94 21.73
C MET A 485 37.06 7.40 20.85
N LEU A 486 36.81 7.41 19.54
CA LEU A 486 37.74 7.88 18.52
C LEU A 486 37.51 9.36 18.25
N LEU A 487 38.54 10.20 18.32
CA LEU A 487 38.50 11.60 17.93
C LEU A 487 38.70 11.78 16.40
N ALA A 488 38.42 12.98 15.89
CA ALA A 488 38.55 13.29 14.47
C ALA A 488 39.96 13.05 13.90
N ASP A 489 40.98 13.29 14.70
CA ASP A 489 42.41 13.09 14.35
C ASP A 489 42.87 11.63 14.48
N GLY A 490 41.99 10.71 14.88
CA GLY A 490 42.33 9.30 15.08
C GLY A 490 42.81 8.95 16.48
N THR A 491 42.90 9.91 17.40
CA THR A 491 43.28 9.66 18.79
C THR A 491 42.14 8.94 19.53
N VAL A 492 42.48 7.88 20.27
CA VAL A 492 41.55 7.16 21.13
C VAL A 492 41.61 7.74 22.55
N VAL A 493 40.47 8.17 23.06
CA VAL A 493 40.34 8.76 24.41
C VAL A 493 39.26 8.02 25.21
N ALA A 494 39.21 8.26 26.53
CA ALA A 494 38.15 7.71 27.38
C ALA A 494 36.75 8.14 26.86
N LEU A 495 35.80 7.24 26.92
CA LEU A 495 34.43 7.50 26.44
C LEU A 495 33.74 8.56 27.34
N ASP A 496 33.28 9.64 26.72
CA ASP A 496 32.33 10.58 27.34
C ASP A 496 30.91 10.18 26.94
N ALA A 497 30.35 9.20 27.67
CA ALA A 497 29.01 8.68 27.40
C ALA A 497 27.91 9.74 27.64
N ALA A 498 28.13 10.73 28.50
CA ALA A 498 27.16 11.79 28.75
C ALA A 498 27.06 12.74 27.55
N HIS A 499 28.21 13.13 26.99
CA HIS A 499 28.23 13.95 25.78
C HIS A 499 27.61 13.23 24.58
N VAL A 500 27.93 11.95 24.35
CA VAL A 500 27.37 11.17 23.24
C VAL A 500 25.85 11.04 23.38
N ARG A 501 25.31 10.82 24.59
CA ARG A 501 23.86 10.79 24.82
C ARG A 501 23.21 12.14 24.52
N ALA A 502 23.81 13.24 24.98
CA ALA A 502 23.28 14.58 24.72
C ALA A 502 23.23 14.89 23.21
N GLU A 503 24.24 14.47 22.44
CA GLU A 503 24.24 14.61 20.99
C GLU A 503 23.15 13.77 20.33
N ALA A 504 22.98 12.51 20.76
CA ALA A 504 21.94 11.63 20.26
C ALA A 504 20.53 12.15 20.57
N GLU A 505 20.32 12.66 21.79
CA GLU A 505 19.05 13.30 22.21
C GLU A 505 18.75 14.55 21.40
N ALA A 506 19.76 15.38 21.11
CA ALA A 506 19.60 16.56 20.26
C ALA A 506 19.19 16.16 18.84
N MET A 507 19.83 15.16 18.23
CA MET A 507 19.45 14.65 16.91
C MET A 507 18.03 14.04 16.93
N ALA A 508 17.67 13.32 18.00
CA ALA A 508 16.32 12.76 18.16
C ALA A 508 15.25 13.83 18.35
N ALA A 509 15.55 14.95 19.04
CA ALA A 509 14.66 16.09 19.16
C ALA A 509 14.35 16.77 17.83
N ASP A 510 15.30 16.70 16.87
CA ASP A 510 15.11 17.14 15.47
C ASP A 510 14.32 16.10 14.62
N GLY A 511 13.79 15.03 15.25
CA GLY A 511 12.99 14.00 14.61
C GLY A 511 13.82 12.93 13.87
N LEU A 512 15.12 12.85 14.13
CA LEU A 512 16.01 11.88 13.48
C LEU A 512 15.97 10.54 14.23
N ARG A 513 15.97 9.44 13.49
CA ARG A 513 16.32 8.12 14.00
C ARG A 513 17.84 8.02 14.09
N VAL A 514 18.37 7.78 15.28
CA VAL A 514 19.82 7.78 15.53
C VAL A 514 20.33 6.37 15.72
N LEU A 515 21.40 6.02 14.99
CA LEU A 515 22.17 4.80 15.18
C LEU A 515 23.58 5.13 15.65
N ALA A 516 24.08 4.34 16.59
CA ALA A 516 25.46 4.41 17.06
C ALA A 516 26.36 3.39 16.35
N PHE A 517 27.63 3.71 16.25
CA PHE A 517 28.66 2.89 15.61
C PHE A 517 29.87 2.75 16.49
N ALA A 518 30.44 1.56 16.50
CA ALA A 518 31.66 1.24 17.25
C ALA A 518 32.56 0.28 16.48
N LEU A 519 33.86 0.27 16.80
CA LEU A 519 34.79 -0.69 16.23
C LEU A 519 35.68 -1.32 17.33
N ARG A 520 36.24 -2.49 16.99
CA ARG A 520 37.33 -3.13 17.77
C ARG A 520 38.31 -3.78 16.80
N ARG A 521 39.62 -3.50 16.99
CA ARG A 521 40.68 -4.18 16.24
C ARG A 521 41.08 -5.46 16.95
N LEU A 522 41.24 -6.54 16.20
CA LEU A 522 41.65 -7.86 16.67
C LEU A 522 42.88 -8.35 15.91
N ASP A 523 43.53 -9.37 16.46
CA ASP A 523 44.69 -10.00 15.82
C ASP A 523 44.23 -10.80 14.57
N LYS A 524 45.19 -11.08 13.65
CA LYS A 524 44.95 -11.85 12.41
C LYS A 524 44.36 -13.26 12.63
N THR A 525 44.44 -13.80 13.82
CA THR A 525 43.97 -15.13 14.17
C THR A 525 42.47 -15.19 14.49
N ALA A 526 41.81 -14.02 14.63
CA ALA A 526 40.39 -13.95 14.93
C ALA A 526 39.54 -14.29 13.67
N THR A 527 38.84 -15.41 13.71
CA THR A 527 37.97 -15.87 12.62
C THR A 527 36.51 -16.05 13.06
N THR A 528 36.24 -15.98 14.36
CA THR A 528 34.90 -16.12 14.96
C THR A 528 34.63 -14.96 15.90
N LEU A 529 33.37 -14.59 16.05
CA LEU A 529 32.90 -13.48 16.85
C LEU A 529 31.83 -13.95 17.86
N HIS A 530 32.10 -13.71 19.15
CA HIS A 530 31.11 -13.99 20.19
C HIS A 530 30.67 -12.70 20.89
N ALA A 531 29.40 -12.66 21.34
CA ALA A 531 28.85 -11.46 21.99
C ALA A 531 29.67 -11.04 23.25
N ALA A 532 30.23 -12.01 23.99
CA ALA A 532 31.09 -11.75 25.13
C ALA A 532 32.39 -11.02 24.76
N ASP A 533 32.88 -11.17 23.52
CA ASP A 533 34.09 -10.49 23.05
C ASP A 533 33.89 -8.98 22.87
N LEU A 534 32.66 -8.51 22.83
CA LEU A 534 32.29 -7.11 22.61
C LEU A 534 32.12 -6.32 23.91
N GLU A 535 31.89 -7.02 25.04
CA GLU A 535 31.62 -6.37 26.32
C GLU A 535 32.80 -5.52 26.82
N HIS A 536 32.52 -4.21 26.99
CA HIS A 536 33.51 -3.18 27.42
C HIS A 536 34.81 -3.17 26.61
N ALA A 537 34.77 -3.62 25.36
CA ALA A 537 35.98 -3.75 24.53
C ALA A 537 35.93 -2.94 23.24
N MET A 538 34.81 -2.27 22.96
CA MET A 538 34.61 -1.48 21.74
C MET A 538 35.06 -0.03 21.91
N VAL A 539 35.43 0.59 20.78
CA VAL A 539 35.73 2.03 20.66
C VAL A 539 34.58 2.67 19.90
N PHE A 540 33.90 3.62 20.52
CA PHE A 540 32.82 4.38 19.88
C PHE A 540 33.40 5.25 18.76
N VAL A 541 32.77 5.27 17.57
CA VAL A 541 33.25 6.03 16.40
C VAL A 541 32.29 7.13 15.96
N GLY A 542 30.99 7.00 16.21
CA GLY A 542 30.05 8.05 15.84
C GLY A 542 28.60 7.67 15.89
N LEU A 543 27.77 8.65 15.53
CA LEU A 543 26.31 8.55 15.36
C LEU A 543 25.94 8.89 13.91
N GLN A 544 24.91 8.24 13.39
CA GLN A 544 24.28 8.63 12.14
C GLN A 544 22.78 8.86 12.39
N GLY A 545 22.31 10.07 12.12
CA GLY A 545 20.92 10.49 12.24
C GLY A 545 20.25 10.50 10.87
N MET A 546 19.12 9.85 10.78
CA MET A 546 18.38 9.67 9.53
C MET A 546 16.89 9.96 9.69
N ILE A 547 16.26 10.36 8.60
CA ILE A 547 14.85 10.67 8.54
C ILE A 547 14.27 10.12 7.23
N ASP A 548 13.00 9.77 7.25
CA ASP A 548 12.21 9.56 6.03
C ASP A 548 11.73 10.93 5.56
N PRO A 549 12.29 11.48 4.46
CA PRO A 549 12.04 12.85 4.05
C PRO A 549 10.61 13.05 3.57
N PRO A 550 9.99 14.19 3.88
CA PRO A 550 8.66 14.50 3.40
C PRO A 550 8.66 14.70 1.88
N ARG A 551 7.56 14.33 1.24
CA ARG A 551 7.33 14.69 -0.17
C ARG A 551 7.09 16.19 -0.28
N TRP A 552 7.79 16.88 -1.17
CA TRP A 552 7.61 18.32 -1.35
C TRP A 552 6.16 18.69 -1.72
N GLN A 553 5.46 17.82 -2.46
CA GLN A 553 4.05 17.98 -2.79
C GLN A 553 3.15 17.98 -1.54
N ALA A 554 3.45 17.13 -0.56
CA ALA A 554 2.72 17.06 0.70
C ALA A 554 2.94 18.35 1.51
N CYS A 555 4.18 18.85 1.60
CA CYS A 555 4.49 20.13 2.24
C CYS A 555 3.76 21.29 1.57
N THR A 556 3.79 21.35 0.22
CA THR A 556 3.09 22.40 -0.53
C THR A 556 1.58 22.35 -0.33
N ALA A 557 0.99 21.15 -0.30
CA ALA A 557 -0.43 20.98 -0.03
C ALA A 557 -0.82 21.40 1.39
N ALA A 558 0.00 21.07 2.39
CA ALA A 558 -0.21 21.47 3.78
C ALA A 558 -0.14 23.01 3.96
N ILE A 559 0.84 23.66 3.33
CA ILE A 559 0.96 25.13 3.32
C ILE A 559 -0.26 25.77 2.63
N ALA A 560 -0.66 25.26 1.47
CA ALA A 560 -1.80 25.77 0.71
C ALA A 560 -3.14 25.60 1.44
N SER A 561 -3.27 24.59 2.29
CA SER A 561 -4.45 24.33 3.11
C SER A 561 -4.47 25.15 4.41
N GLY A 562 -3.38 25.85 4.74
CA GLY A 562 -3.24 26.62 6.00
C GLY A 562 -3.07 25.74 7.24
N THR A 563 -2.61 24.51 7.09
CA THR A 563 -2.38 23.55 8.18
C THR A 563 -0.92 23.54 8.68
N LEU A 564 -0.04 24.30 8.03
CA LEU A 564 1.34 24.59 8.47
C LEU A 564 1.56 26.10 8.50
#